data_ba335f470892af6b064df9bc364e449b
#
_entry.id   ba335f470892af6b064df9bc364e449b
#
_cell.length_a   1.000
_cell.length_b   1.000
_cell.length_c   1.000
_cell.angle_alpha   90.00
_cell.angle_beta   90.00
_cell.angle_gamma   90.00
#
_symmetry.space_group_name_H-M   'P 1'
#
loop_
_entity.id
_entity.type
_entity.pdbx_description
1 polymer ?
#
loop_
_entity_poly.entity_id
_entity_poly.type
_entity_poly.pdbx_seq_one_letter_code
_entity_poly.pdbx_strand_id
1 'polypeptide(L)'
;LSKVSYKYKERGSAIFKNVLRPLINLEIYSTVDEEWYITEDVLVDSGADLSLLPYHHGKLFISDIESGDKIEIRGVVPYSKLVVYLHRSRFRIGQVEFDAPAGISESDDVPPILGRVDAIDSFLVEFDRGKEVEFN
;
A
#
# COMPACT_ATOMS: atom_id res chain seq x y z
N LEU A 1 16.77 16.46 -6.39
CA LEU A 1 15.90 15.43 -5.86
C LEU A 1 14.49 15.98 -5.70
N SER A 2 13.53 15.31 -6.27
CA SER A 2 12.15 15.75 -6.19
C SER A 2 11.50 15.29 -4.91
N LYS A 3 10.78 16.22 -4.29
CA LYS A 3 9.88 15.93 -3.18
C LYS A 3 8.48 15.77 -3.73
N VAL A 4 7.70 14.90 -3.12
CA VAL A 4 6.28 14.81 -3.37
C VAL A 4 5.55 14.79 -2.05
N SER A 5 4.51 15.61 -1.95
CA SER A 5 3.71 15.75 -0.74
C SER A 5 2.25 15.44 -1.02
N TYR A 6 1.61 14.81 -0.05
CA TYR A 6 0.19 14.49 -0.09
C TYR A 6 -0.47 15.01 1.17
N LYS A 7 -1.52 15.79 1.01
CA LYS A 7 -2.28 16.25 2.16
C LYS A 7 -3.02 15.09 2.80
N TYR A 8 -3.07 15.08 4.13
CA TYR A 8 -3.90 14.11 4.84
C TYR A 8 -5.36 14.25 4.40
N LYS A 9 -6.06 13.14 4.38
CA LYS A 9 -7.49 13.10 4.03
C LYS A 9 -8.30 12.66 5.22
N GLU A 10 -9.46 13.28 5.38
CA GLU A 10 -10.38 12.93 6.44
C GLU A 10 -11.12 11.64 6.11
N ARG A 11 -11.22 10.74 7.09
CA ARG A 11 -11.94 9.47 6.97
C ARG A 11 -12.73 9.20 8.24
N GLY A 12 -13.83 8.46 8.11
CA GLY A 12 -14.63 8.04 9.26
C GLY A 12 -13.84 7.15 10.21
N SER A 13 -14.13 7.26 11.48
CA SER A 13 -13.50 6.48 12.54
C SER A 13 -14.56 6.06 13.56
N ALA A 14 -14.46 4.82 14.02
CA ALA A 14 -15.35 4.31 15.05
C ALA A 14 -15.11 4.98 16.41
N ILE A 15 -13.91 5.51 16.63
CA ILE A 15 -13.51 6.11 17.91
C ILE A 15 -13.63 7.63 17.89
N PHE A 16 -13.14 8.26 16.81
CA PHE A 16 -12.99 9.72 16.76
C PHE A 16 -13.99 10.41 15.86
N LYS A 17 -15.02 9.72 15.38
CA LYS A 17 -15.97 10.16 14.38
C LYS A 17 -15.28 10.38 13.03
N ASN A 18 -14.32 11.28 12.96
CA ASN A 18 -13.46 11.51 11.79
C ASN A 18 -12.02 11.59 12.22
N VAL A 19 -11.11 11.16 11.37
CA VAL A 19 -9.67 11.21 11.60
C VAL A 19 -8.96 11.54 10.29
N LEU A 20 -7.90 12.32 10.40
CA LEU A 20 -7.03 12.63 9.26
C LEU A 20 -6.01 11.50 9.08
N ARG A 21 -5.88 11.00 7.85
CA ARG A 21 -4.98 9.89 7.54
C ARG A 21 -4.00 10.26 6.43
N PRO A 22 -2.77 9.73 6.48
CA PRO A 22 -1.77 9.92 5.43
C PRO A 22 -2.04 8.99 4.25
N LEU A 23 -2.90 9.44 3.36
CA LEU A 23 -3.30 8.69 2.16
C LEU A 23 -2.64 9.29 0.94
N ILE A 24 -2.06 8.42 0.11
CA ILE A 24 -1.34 8.83 -1.10
C ILE A 24 -1.90 8.16 -2.34
N ASN A 25 -1.52 8.70 -3.49
CA ASN A 25 -1.70 8.03 -4.77
C ASN A 25 -0.43 7.25 -5.09
N LEU A 26 -0.59 5.95 -5.30
CA LEU A 26 0.51 5.05 -5.61
C LEU A 26 0.35 4.55 -7.04
N GLU A 27 1.38 4.72 -7.86
CA GLU A 27 1.38 4.15 -9.19
C GLU A 27 1.96 2.75 -9.15
N ILE A 28 1.29 1.82 -9.82
CA ILE A 28 1.69 0.42 -9.88
C ILE A 28 1.78 0.00 -11.33
N TYR A 29 2.89 -0.63 -11.70
CA TYR A 29 3.06 -1.17 -13.04
C TYR A 29 2.32 -2.49 -13.19
N SER A 30 1.46 -2.57 -14.21
CA SER A 30 0.73 -3.80 -14.54
C SER A 30 1.54 -4.67 -15.48
N THR A 31 1.79 -5.92 -15.10
CA THR A 31 2.38 -6.92 -15.99
C THR A 31 1.35 -7.55 -16.91
N VAL A 32 0.06 -7.26 -16.69
CA VAL A 32 -1.04 -7.78 -17.52
C VAL A 32 -1.11 -7.05 -18.86
N ASP A 33 -1.10 -5.72 -18.81
CA ASP A 33 -1.23 -4.88 -20.01
C ASP A 33 -0.04 -3.92 -20.24
N GLU A 34 1.01 -4.05 -19.42
CA GLU A 34 2.24 -3.26 -19.54
C GLU A 34 2.02 -1.76 -19.44
N GLU A 35 1.14 -1.36 -18.53
CA GLU A 35 0.82 0.04 -18.27
C GLU A 35 0.90 0.37 -16.77
N TRP A 36 1.04 1.66 -16.47
CA TRP A 36 1.00 2.17 -15.11
C TRP A 36 -0.44 2.54 -14.73
N TYR A 37 -0.86 2.12 -13.54
CA TYR A 37 -2.15 2.46 -12.97
C TYR A 37 -1.97 3.21 -11.67
N ILE A 38 -2.90 4.11 -11.38
CA ILE A 38 -2.91 4.84 -10.10
C ILE A 38 -3.89 4.18 -9.17
N THR A 39 -3.40 3.80 -7.99
CA THR A 39 -4.25 3.37 -6.88
C THR A 39 -4.35 4.54 -5.93
N GLU A 40 -5.57 5.02 -5.72
CA GLU A 40 -5.83 6.16 -4.84
C GLU A 40 -5.99 5.73 -3.39
N ASP A 41 -5.77 6.66 -2.49
CA ASP A 41 -6.03 6.50 -1.05
C ASP A 41 -5.31 5.31 -0.42
N VAL A 42 -4.04 5.15 -0.77
CA VAL A 42 -3.18 4.14 -0.16
C VAL A 42 -2.66 4.66 1.17
N LEU A 43 -2.91 3.93 2.25
CA LEU A 43 -2.46 4.32 3.59
C LEU A 43 -0.94 4.12 3.72
N VAL A 44 -0.25 5.18 4.09
CA VAL A 44 1.18 5.09 4.43
C VAL A 44 1.30 4.61 5.87
N ASP A 45 1.68 3.35 6.06
CA ASP A 45 1.66 2.69 7.36
C ASP A 45 3.06 2.23 7.77
N SER A 46 3.73 3.04 8.56
CA SER A 46 5.07 2.73 9.07
C SER A 46 5.09 1.57 10.06
N GLY A 47 3.93 1.16 10.55
CA GLY A 47 3.80 0.00 11.43
C GLY A 47 3.67 -1.33 10.68
N ALA A 48 3.44 -1.30 9.37
CA ALA A 48 3.32 -2.50 8.55
C ALA A 48 4.65 -2.80 7.87
N ASP A 49 5.11 -4.04 7.98
CA ASP A 49 6.33 -4.47 7.27
C ASP A 49 6.05 -4.62 5.77
N LEU A 50 4.90 -5.17 5.43
CA LEU A 50 4.52 -5.54 4.07
C LEU A 50 3.47 -4.60 3.51
N SER A 51 3.64 -4.19 2.26
CA SER A 51 2.60 -3.50 1.50
C SER A 51 1.49 -4.48 1.13
N LEU A 52 0.24 -4.03 1.21
CA LEU A 52 -0.93 -4.87 0.97
C LEU A 52 -1.85 -4.24 -0.06
N LEU A 53 -2.40 -5.08 -0.93
CA LEU A 53 -3.41 -4.65 -1.89
C LEU A 53 -4.62 -5.59 -1.80
N PRO A 54 -5.85 -5.06 -1.91
CA PRO A 54 -7.03 -5.91 -1.99
C PRO A 54 -7.03 -6.72 -3.30
N TYR A 55 -7.75 -7.82 -3.31
CA TYR A 55 -7.76 -8.77 -4.43
C TYR A 55 -8.11 -8.10 -5.76
N HIS A 56 -9.16 -7.28 -5.77
CA HIS A 56 -9.61 -6.63 -7.00
C HIS A 56 -8.59 -5.63 -7.57
N HIS A 57 -7.74 -5.03 -6.73
CA HIS A 57 -6.62 -4.21 -7.21
C HIS A 57 -5.54 -5.11 -7.81
N GLY A 58 -5.19 -6.20 -7.11
CA GLY A 58 -4.16 -7.12 -7.56
C GLY A 58 -4.42 -7.68 -8.95
N LYS A 59 -5.68 -7.96 -9.26
CA LYS A 59 -6.08 -8.50 -10.58
C LYS A 59 -5.76 -7.57 -11.74
N LEU A 60 -5.68 -6.27 -11.50
CA LEU A 60 -5.31 -5.29 -12.53
C LEU A 60 -3.81 -5.36 -12.87
N PHE A 61 -2.99 -5.79 -11.94
CA PHE A 61 -1.53 -5.70 -12.04
C PHE A 61 -0.85 -7.05 -12.26
N ILE A 62 -1.48 -8.15 -11.82
CA ILE A 62 -0.88 -9.47 -11.79
C ILE A 62 -1.84 -10.47 -12.42
N SER A 63 -1.36 -11.23 -13.41
CA SER A 63 -2.21 -12.18 -14.15
C SER A 63 -2.53 -13.43 -13.34
N ASP A 64 -1.61 -13.90 -12.49
CA ASP A 64 -1.77 -15.12 -11.70
C ASP A 64 -1.38 -14.84 -10.25
N ILE A 65 -2.34 -14.33 -9.49
CA ILE A 65 -2.12 -13.93 -8.10
C ILE A 65 -1.73 -15.15 -7.26
N GLU A 66 -2.38 -16.28 -7.45
CA GLU A 66 -2.18 -17.48 -6.65
C GLU A 66 -0.83 -18.17 -6.92
N SER A 67 -0.09 -17.74 -7.94
CA SER A 67 1.27 -18.24 -8.20
C SER A 67 2.29 -17.70 -7.19
N GLY A 68 1.98 -16.62 -6.49
CA GLY A 68 2.84 -16.07 -5.43
C GLY A 68 2.84 -16.93 -4.18
N ASP A 69 3.84 -16.72 -3.33
CA ASP A 69 3.94 -17.43 -2.05
C ASP A 69 2.76 -17.08 -1.17
N LYS A 70 2.01 -18.09 -0.75
CA LYS A 70 0.87 -17.93 0.13
C LYS A 70 1.33 -17.76 1.56
N ILE A 71 0.92 -16.66 2.19
CA ILE A 71 1.30 -16.34 3.56
C ILE A 71 0.05 -16.00 4.37
N GLU A 72 0.01 -16.46 5.62
CA GLU A 72 -1.00 -16.06 6.58
C GLU A 72 -0.43 -14.96 7.46
N ILE A 73 -1.11 -13.82 7.51
CA ILE A 73 -0.79 -12.75 8.42
C ILE A 73 -1.78 -12.83 9.58
N ARG A 74 -1.25 -12.98 10.79
CA ARG A 74 -2.07 -13.06 11.99
C ARG A 74 -2.25 -11.69 12.60
N GLY A 75 -3.48 -11.38 12.97
CA GLY A 75 -3.79 -10.14 13.66
C GLY A 75 -3.51 -10.20 15.14
N VAL A 76 -3.67 -9.08 15.81
CA VAL A 76 -3.54 -8.96 17.26
C VAL A 76 -4.63 -9.75 17.99
N VAL A 77 -5.82 -9.83 17.36
CA VAL A 77 -6.96 -10.58 17.93
C VAL A 77 -6.77 -12.07 17.61
N PRO A 78 -6.94 -12.98 18.58
CA PRO A 78 -6.91 -14.42 18.34
C PRO A 78 -7.88 -14.83 17.23
N TYR A 79 -7.47 -15.78 16.41
CA TYR A 79 -8.23 -16.31 15.27
C TYR A 79 -8.40 -15.34 14.09
N SER A 80 -7.90 -14.11 14.21
CA SER A 80 -7.88 -13.17 13.09
C SER A 80 -6.69 -13.52 12.20
N LYS A 81 -6.96 -13.83 10.93
CA LYS A 81 -5.90 -14.10 9.95
C LYS A 81 -6.27 -13.51 8.60
N LEU A 82 -5.26 -13.09 7.88
CA LEU A 82 -5.37 -12.60 6.53
C LEU A 82 -4.49 -13.46 5.64
N VAL A 83 -5.05 -13.99 4.56
CA VAL A 83 -4.28 -14.73 3.57
C VAL A 83 -3.88 -13.80 2.45
N VAL A 84 -2.58 -13.76 2.16
CA VAL A 84 -2.04 -12.95 1.06
C VAL A 84 -1.11 -13.79 0.19
N TYR A 85 -0.96 -13.37 -1.06
CA TYR A 85 -0.01 -13.95 -2.00
C TYR A 85 1.07 -12.92 -2.29
N LEU A 86 2.33 -13.28 -2.07
CA LEU A 86 3.45 -12.35 -2.26
C LEU A 86 3.84 -12.25 -3.73
N HIS A 87 3.93 -11.01 -4.18
CA HIS A 87 4.44 -10.68 -5.51
C HIS A 87 5.36 -9.48 -5.42
N ARG A 88 6.54 -9.61 -5.99
CA ARG A 88 7.41 -8.44 -6.13
C ARG A 88 6.88 -7.60 -7.28
N SER A 89 6.59 -6.34 -6.98
CA SER A 89 5.92 -5.44 -7.92
C SER A 89 6.70 -4.16 -8.09
N ARG A 90 6.47 -3.48 -9.20
CA ARG A 90 7.08 -2.18 -9.49
C ARG A 90 6.10 -1.07 -9.19
N PHE A 91 6.56 -0.12 -8.40
CA PHE A 91 5.78 1.03 -7.94
C PHE A 91 6.45 2.32 -8.33
N ARG A 92 5.68 3.41 -8.28
CA ARG A 92 6.20 4.75 -8.48
C ARG A 92 5.48 5.73 -7.56
N ILE A 93 6.27 6.54 -6.86
CA ILE A 93 5.78 7.66 -6.05
C ILE A 93 6.47 8.91 -6.57
N GLY A 94 5.67 9.87 -7.02
CA GLY A 94 6.23 11.01 -7.74
C GLY A 94 6.94 10.54 -9.00
N GLN A 95 8.24 10.75 -9.10
CA GLN A 95 9.04 10.33 -10.24
C GLN A 95 9.98 9.16 -9.90
N VAL A 96 9.90 8.65 -8.68
CA VAL A 96 10.80 7.60 -8.21
C VAL A 96 10.14 6.23 -8.35
N GLU A 97 10.75 5.37 -9.16
CA GLU A 97 10.33 3.98 -9.32
C GLU A 97 11.09 3.10 -8.33
N PHE A 98 10.44 2.11 -7.79
CA PHE A 98 11.04 1.14 -6.88
C PHE A 98 10.32 -0.20 -6.96
N ASP A 99 11.05 -1.27 -6.65
CA ASP A 99 10.47 -2.61 -6.56
C ASP A 99 10.32 -2.99 -5.10
N ALA A 100 9.18 -3.55 -4.74
CA ALA A 100 8.91 -3.97 -3.38
C ALA A 100 8.00 -5.18 -3.36
N PRO A 101 8.08 -6.01 -2.31
CA PRO A 101 7.11 -7.07 -2.14
C PRO A 101 5.74 -6.49 -1.80
N ALA A 102 4.72 -7.05 -2.40
CA ALA A 102 3.34 -6.71 -2.09
C ALA A 102 2.57 -7.99 -1.79
N GLY A 103 1.77 -7.97 -0.74
CA GLY A 103 0.84 -9.04 -0.44
C GLY A 103 -0.49 -8.74 -1.09
N ILE A 104 -0.92 -9.59 -1.99
CA ILE A 104 -2.25 -9.47 -2.60
C ILE A 104 -3.21 -10.28 -1.75
N SER A 105 -4.16 -9.60 -1.14
CA SER A 105 -5.12 -10.25 -0.27
C SER A 105 -6.06 -11.17 -1.05
N GLU A 106 -6.44 -12.27 -0.43
CA GLU A 106 -7.51 -13.14 -0.92
C GLU A 106 -8.87 -12.43 -0.82
N SER A 107 -8.98 -11.43 0.06
CA SER A 107 -10.21 -10.67 0.32
C SER A 107 -10.14 -9.27 -0.31
N ASP A 108 -11.31 -8.76 -0.70
CA ASP A 108 -11.46 -7.37 -1.15
C ASP A 108 -11.62 -6.38 0.02
N ASP A 109 -11.76 -6.87 1.24
CA ASP A 109 -12.03 -6.03 2.41
C ASP A 109 -10.79 -5.37 3.01
N VAL A 110 -9.62 -5.63 2.44
CA VAL A 110 -8.37 -5.05 2.90
C VAL A 110 -8.14 -3.72 2.21
N PRO A 111 -7.89 -2.63 2.95
CA PRO A 111 -7.52 -1.37 2.32
C PRO A 111 -6.11 -1.47 1.73
N PRO A 112 -5.81 -0.71 0.69
CA PRO A 112 -4.45 -0.66 0.16
C PRO A 112 -3.52 0.04 1.17
N ILE A 113 -2.39 -0.60 1.45
CA ILE A 113 -1.42 -0.14 2.46
C ILE A 113 -0.03 -0.15 1.85
N LEU A 114 0.70 0.96 2.01
CA LEU A 114 2.12 1.03 1.73
C LEU A 114 2.86 0.72 3.03
N GLY A 115 3.58 -0.39 3.06
CA GLY A 115 4.37 -0.81 4.20
C GLY A 115 5.82 -0.39 4.08
N ARG A 116 6.68 -0.94 4.99
CA ARG A 116 8.07 -0.49 5.10
C ARG A 116 9.01 -1.15 4.12
N VAL A 117 9.01 -2.48 4.05
CA VAL A 117 10.08 -3.21 3.36
C VAL A 117 10.14 -2.86 1.87
N ASP A 118 11.29 -2.32 1.46
CA ASP A 118 11.60 -1.86 0.10
C ASP A 118 10.65 -0.78 -0.44
N ALA A 119 9.70 -0.31 0.35
CA ALA A 119 8.71 0.70 0.01
C ALA A 119 8.95 1.99 0.79
N ILE A 120 8.32 2.17 1.95
CA ILE A 120 8.62 3.35 2.81
C ILE A 120 10.13 3.45 3.06
N ASP A 121 10.80 2.31 3.29
CA ASP A 121 12.24 2.29 3.58
C ASP A 121 13.12 2.69 2.39
N SER A 122 12.55 2.87 1.19
CA SER A 122 13.26 3.41 0.03
C SER A 122 13.30 4.94 0.01
N PHE A 123 12.67 5.59 0.97
CA PHE A 123 12.53 7.06 1.01
C PHE A 123 12.86 7.62 2.38
N LEU A 124 13.10 8.93 2.41
CA LEU A 124 12.95 9.69 3.63
C LEU A 124 11.48 10.15 3.66
N VAL A 125 10.72 9.67 4.62
CA VAL A 125 9.30 10.00 4.73
C VAL A 125 9.06 10.84 5.97
N GLU A 126 8.42 11.99 5.79
CA GLU A 126 8.05 12.88 6.89
C GLU A 126 6.53 12.92 7.04
N PHE A 127 6.07 12.69 8.26
CA PHE A 127 4.67 12.85 8.64
C PHE A 127 4.55 14.18 9.38
N ASP A 128 4.02 15.18 8.70
CA ASP A 128 3.98 16.53 9.27
C ASP A 128 2.65 16.79 10.01
N ARG A 129 2.65 16.43 11.28
CA ARG A 129 1.63 16.86 12.26
C ARG A 129 0.18 16.72 11.78
N GLY A 130 -0.12 15.65 11.06
CA GLY A 130 -1.47 15.39 10.55
C GLY A 130 -1.88 16.30 9.39
N LYS A 131 -0.95 17.03 8.77
CA LYS A 131 -1.22 17.91 7.65
C LYS A 131 -0.88 17.29 6.32
N GLU A 132 0.34 16.78 6.20
CA GLU A 132 0.80 16.16 4.97
C GLU A 132 1.86 15.10 5.24
N VAL A 133 2.01 14.16 4.30
CA VAL A 133 3.08 13.19 4.28
C VAL A 133 3.95 13.50 3.06
N GLU A 134 5.27 13.54 3.26
CA GLU A 134 6.22 13.94 2.24
C GLU A 134 7.25 12.85 2.00
N PHE A 135 7.49 12.58 0.72
CA PHE A 135 8.49 11.59 0.28
C PHE A 135 9.64 12.29 -0.40
N ASN A 136 10.84 11.93 0.02
CA ASN A 136 12.09 12.45 -0.55
C ASN A 136 13.00 11.33 -1.05
#